data_3c3707e97e5bffcd616f047d3847ff6f
#
_entry.id   3c3707e97e5bffcd616f047d3847ff6f
#
_cell.length_a   1.000
_cell.length_b   1.000
_cell.length_c   1.000
_cell.angle_alpha   90.00
_cell.angle_beta   90.00
_cell.angle_gamma   90.00
#
_symmetry.space_group_name_H-M   'P 1'
#
loop_
_entity.id
_entity.type
_entity.pdbx_description
1 polymer ?
#
loop_
_entity_poly.entity_id
_entity_poly.type
_entity_poly.pdbx_seq_one_letter_code
_entity_poly.pdbx_strand_id
1 'polypeptide(L)'
;RNSAPLMRSECSVFAEYARGSRYCKKCGKKHSEYLSFRRNTLASLRSMPLEDKVIQTKFLIRQAVITFGEDHCYISYSGGKDSTVLSHIAKQLYPNILHLFANTTNEYPETLKHIQWELNENHTNIIIVYPIDAKGEMWNFKKVVEHYGYPMFSKRVSNAIRTYQHAKTSLTKQNSIDYIERNFKKYQKYIELPISDKCCDKLKKEPLRRKAKELGMECVILGILASESFQREKAWLEYGCNVFYKFKDNQCKPLSFWTDDDINEYIKKYNVKIPDLYSMGYTRNGCMYCGFGVHLEPPEKNRYKRLHETHPLQYDYFITNFGGLMIQFNIAI
;
A
#
# COMPACT_ATOMS: atom_id res chain seq x y z
N ARG A 1 4.36 36.81 -14.99
CA ARG A 1 3.94 36.15 -16.23
C ARG A 1 5.13 35.33 -16.73
N ASN A 2 5.23 34.09 -16.33
CA ASN A 2 5.82 32.95 -17.02
C ASN A 2 5.55 31.75 -16.11
N SER A 3 4.28 31.37 -16.02
CA SER A 3 3.90 30.02 -15.59
C SER A 3 4.54 29.10 -16.62
N ALA A 4 5.56 28.33 -16.18
CA ALA A 4 5.93 27.13 -16.89
C ALA A 4 4.64 26.41 -17.29
N PRO A 5 4.46 26.00 -18.54
CA PRO A 5 3.25 25.34 -18.94
C PRO A 5 3.13 24.13 -18.04
N LEU A 6 2.13 24.18 -17.14
CA LEU A 6 1.57 22.97 -16.57
C LEU A 6 1.60 21.97 -17.71
N MET A 7 2.32 20.85 -17.56
CA MET A 7 2.21 19.73 -18.47
C MET A 7 0.74 19.30 -18.47
N ARG A 8 -0.13 20.00 -19.16
CA ARG A 8 -1.25 19.42 -19.86
C ARG A 8 -0.56 18.46 -20.80
N SER A 9 -0.33 17.26 -20.28
CA SER A 9 0.18 16.18 -21.10
C SER A 9 -0.66 16.21 -22.34
N GLU A 10 -0.03 16.47 -23.48
CA GLU A 10 -0.64 16.48 -24.78
C GLU A 10 -1.41 15.19 -25.08
N CYS A 11 -1.35 14.26 -24.16
CA CYS A 11 -2.19 13.08 -24.07
C CYS A 11 -2.29 12.62 -22.63
N SER A 12 -3.31 12.98 -21.91
CA SER A 12 -3.73 12.46 -20.59
C SER A 12 -4.35 11.06 -20.71
N VAL A 13 -3.63 9.88 -20.97
CA VAL A 13 -4.09 9.25 -22.14
C VAL A 13 -3.85 7.76 -22.16
N PHE A 14 -3.73 7.14 -21.03
CA PHE A 14 -3.96 5.70 -20.97
C PHE A 14 -5.42 5.31 -21.20
N ALA A 15 -6.36 6.18 -20.89
CA ALA A 15 -7.78 5.93 -21.13
C ALA A 15 -8.16 5.92 -22.62
N GLU A 16 -7.32 6.47 -23.50
CA GLU A 16 -7.61 6.62 -24.92
C GLU A 16 -6.86 5.65 -25.84
N TYR A 17 -5.92 4.86 -25.29
CA TYR A 17 -5.47 3.65 -25.95
C TYR A 17 -6.56 2.58 -25.80
N ALA A 18 -7.34 2.34 -26.85
CA ALA A 18 -8.23 1.18 -26.86
C ALA A 18 -7.45 -0.09 -26.51
N ARG A 19 -8.06 -1.05 -25.82
CA ARG A 19 -7.41 -2.34 -25.51
C ARG A 19 -6.77 -2.89 -26.78
N GLY A 20 -5.43 -3.05 -26.74
CA GLY A 20 -4.65 -3.57 -27.88
C GLY A 20 -4.14 -2.52 -28.87
N SER A 21 -4.49 -1.22 -28.74
CA SER A 21 -3.95 -0.18 -29.61
C SER A 21 -2.52 0.19 -29.23
N ARG A 22 -1.62 0.22 -30.22
CA ARG A 22 -0.23 0.66 -30.07
C ARG A 22 -0.06 2.17 -30.20
N TYR A 23 -1.11 2.90 -30.57
CA TYR A 23 -1.10 4.34 -30.86
C TYR A 23 -2.19 5.06 -30.09
N CYS A 24 -1.90 6.28 -29.66
CA CYS A 24 -2.90 7.17 -29.07
C CYS A 24 -3.88 7.67 -30.14
N LYS A 25 -5.17 7.55 -29.90
CA LYS A 25 -6.21 8.03 -30.81
C LYS A 25 -6.20 9.56 -31.02
N LYS A 26 -5.72 10.32 -30.01
CA LYS A 26 -5.72 11.81 -30.10
C LYS A 26 -4.48 12.37 -30.76
N CYS A 27 -3.28 11.86 -30.42
CA CYS A 27 -2.03 12.46 -30.90
C CYS A 27 -1.20 11.53 -31.80
N GLY A 28 -1.65 10.31 -32.07
CA GLY A 28 -0.94 9.35 -32.95
C GLY A 28 0.38 8.78 -32.35
N LYS A 29 0.85 9.26 -31.19
CA LYS A 29 2.11 8.79 -30.61
C LYS A 29 2.02 7.32 -30.19
N LYS A 30 3.13 6.60 -30.36
CA LYS A 30 3.24 5.20 -29.90
C LYS A 30 3.23 5.13 -28.38
N HIS A 31 2.57 4.11 -27.84
CA HIS A 31 2.55 3.84 -26.40
C HIS A 31 3.96 3.66 -25.81
N SER A 32 4.89 3.06 -26.57
CA SER A 32 6.29 2.89 -26.16
C SER A 32 7.04 4.22 -25.98
N GLU A 33 6.77 5.21 -26.84
CA GLU A 33 7.36 6.55 -26.74
C GLU A 33 6.86 7.29 -25.51
N TYR A 34 5.57 7.18 -25.23
CA TYR A 34 4.99 7.72 -24.00
C TYR A 34 5.60 7.10 -22.76
N LEU A 35 5.73 5.77 -22.69
CA LEU A 35 6.36 5.09 -21.56
C LEU A 35 7.83 5.46 -21.39
N SER A 36 8.56 5.65 -22.50
CA SER A 36 9.96 6.12 -22.45
C SER A 36 10.04 7.53 -21.86
N PHE A 37 9.22 8.46 -22.34
CA PHE A 37 9.12 9.80 -21.76
C PHE A 37 8.79 9.76 -20.26
N ARG A 38 7.81 8.94 -19.86
CA ARG A 38 7.43 8.81 -18.44
C ARG A 38 8.56 8.21 -17.58
N ARG A 39 9.34 7.27 -18.10
CA ARG A 39 10.52 6.73 -17.39
C ARG A 39 11.58 7.81 -17.19
N ASN A 40 11.87 8.60 -18.22
CA ASN A 40 12.81 9.70 -18.12
C ASN A 40 12.33 10.76 -17.13
N THR A 41 11.05 11.10 -17.13
CA THR A 41 10.44 12.00 -16.15
C THR A 41 10.60 11.46 -14.72
N LEU A 42 10.33 10.16 -14.49
CA LEU A 42 10.50 9.54 -13.17
C LEU A 42 11.97 9.56 -12.73
N ALA A 43 12.89 9.27 -13.64
CA ALA A 43 14.32 9.31 -13.36
C ALA A 43 14.77 10.73 -12.99
N SER A 44 14.32 11.76 -13.72
CA SER A 44 14.59 13.16 -13.39
C SER A 44 14.04 13.56 -12.03
N LEU A 45 12.80 13.15 -11.70
CA LEU A 45 12.21 13.43 -10.38
C LEU A 45 12.99 12.72 -9.26
N ARG A 46 13.44 11.49 -9.48
CA ARG A 46 14.24 10.72 -8.52
C ARG A 46 15.64 11.31 -8.29
N SER A 47 16.20 11.97 -9.29
CA SER A 47 17.54 12.62 -9.18
C SER A 47 17.52 14.04 -8.59
N MET A 48 16.35 14.59 -8.29
CA MET A 48 16.23 15.91 -7.66
C MET A 48 16.83 15.90 -6.25
N PRO A 49 17.43 17.03 -5.80
CA PRO A 49 17.77 17.21 -4.39
C PRO A 49 16.56 17.04 -3.46
N LEU A 50 16.81 16.65 -2.22
CA LEU A 50 15.74 16.39 -1.24
C LEU A 50 14.81 17.60 -1.06
N GLU A 51 15.36 18.82 -1.00
CA GLU A 51 14.60 20.05 -0.85
C GLU A 51 13.62 20.28 -1.99
N ASP A 52 14.05 20.04 -3.21
CA ASP A 52 13.21 20.18 -4.41
C ASP A 52 12.11 19.12 -4.42
N LYS A 53 12.42 17.89 -3.96
CA LYS A 53 11.42 16.83 -3.76
C LYS A 53 10.38 17.23 -2.72
N VAL A 54 10.78 17.87 -1.63
CA VAL A 54 9.85 18.39 -0.60
C VAL A 54 8.95 19.48 -1.19
N ILE A 55 9.51 20.42 -1.98
CA ILE A 55 8.74 21.47 -2.66
C ILE A 55 7.73 20.84 -3.62
N GLN A 56 8.15 19.89 -4.43
CA GLN A 56 7.28 19.19 -5.36
C GLN A 56 6.19 18.37 -4.64
N THR A 57 6.52 17.74 -3.52
CA THR A 57 5.56 17.02 -2.67
C THR A 57 4.50 17.97 -2.14
N LYS A 58 4.91 19.11 -1.59
CA LYS A 58 3.98 20.17 -1.12
C LYS A 58 3.09 20.69 -2.24
N PHE A 59 3.62 20.87 -3.43
CA PHE A 59 2.84 21.30 -4.60
C PHE A 59 1.75 20.28 -4.95
N LEU A 60 2.08 18.98 -4.97
CA LEU A 60 1.11 17.91 -5.25
C LEU A 60 0.00 17.81 -4.21
N ILE A 61 0.34 17.98 -2.93
CA ILE A 61 -0.65 18.03 -1.83
C ILE A 61 -1.57 19.23 -1.99
N ARG A 62 -1.01 20.42 -2.27
CA ARG A 62 -1.80 21.63 -2.53
C ARG A 62 -2.75 21.46 -3.71
N GLN A 63 -2.33 20.81 -4.79
CA GLN A 63 -3.21 20.51 -5.91
C GLN A 63 -4.41 19.67 -5.49
N ALA A 64 -4.22 18.66 -4.64
CA ALA A 64 -5.32 17.84 -4.14
C ALA A 64 -6.29 18.69 -3.29
N VAL A 65 -5.75 19.46 -2.35
CA VAL A 65 -6.57 20.29 -1.45
C VAL A 65 -7.29 21.41 -2.19
N ILE A 66 -6.66 22.05 -3.17
CA ILE A 66 -7.32 23.08 -4.01
C ILE A 66 -8.45 22.45 -4.84
N THR A 67 -8.29 21.20 -5.27
CA THR A 67 -9.28 20.52 -6.13
C THR A 67 -10.51 20.04 -5.35
N PHE A 68 -10.32 19.53 -4.12
CA PHE A 68 -11.38 18.87 -3.35
C PHE A 68 -11.76 19.59 -2.06
N GLY A 69 -10.95 20.52 -1.56
CA GLY A 69 -11.07 21.12 -0.22
C GLY A 69 -10.28 20.33 0.84
N GLU A 70 -9.81 21.04 1.88
CA GLU A 70 -9.07 20.39 2.98
C GLU A 70 -9.97 19.39 3.72
N ASP A 71 -11.22 19.75 3.98
CA ASP A 71 -12.20 18.93 4.70
C ASP A 71 -12.64 17.68 3.93
N HIS A 72 -12.28 17.58 2.64
CA HIS A 72 -12.59 16.44 1.78
C HIS A 72 -11.34 15.62 1.41
N CYS A 73 -10.17 16.01 1.95
CA CYS A 73 -8.92 15.27 1.77
C CYS A 73 -8.51 14.58 3.07
N TYR A 74 -7.97 13.36 2.96
CA TYR A 74 -7.42 12.67 4.12
C TYR A 74 -6.13 11.92 3.78
N ILE A 75 -5.26 11.77 4.76
CA ILE A 75 -4.07 10.93 4.68
C ILE A 75 -4.44 9.50 5.12
N SER A 76 -4.22 8.51 4.26
CA SER A 76 -4.26 7.10 4.67
C SER A 76 -2.97 6.79 5.44
N TYR A 77 -3.06 6.86 6.75
CA TYR A 77 -1.92 6.76 7.66
C TYR A 77 -1.71 5.32 8.10
N SER A 78 -0.49 4.81 7.98
CA SER A 78 -0.16 3.44 8.39
C SER A 78 0.73 3.38 9.64
N GLY A 79 1.20 4.51 10.14
CA GLY A 79 2.19 4.61 11.19
C GLY A 79 3.61 4.17 10.76
N GLY A 80 3.82 3.81 9.51
CA GLY A 80 5.16 3.50 8.97
C GLY A 80 5.91 4.75 8.52
N LYS A 81 7.23 4.66 8.35
CA LYS A 81 8.12 5.79 8.05
C LYS A 81 7.64 6.65 6.87
N ASP A 82 7.20 6.04 5.77
CA ASP A 82 6.78 6.78 4.57
C ASP A 82 5.50 7.59 4.83
N SER A 83 4.51 7.03 5.51
CA SER A 83 3.29 7.74 5.89
C SER A 83 3.54 8.79 6.97
N THR A 84 4.53 8.60 7.83
CA THR A 84 4.94 9.58 8.84
C THR A 84 5.66 10.78 8.20
N VAL A 85 6.56 10.54 7.23
CA VAL A 85 7.17 11.61 6.43
C VAL A 85 6.10 12.38 5.65
N LEU A 86 5.15 11.69 5.01
CA LEU A 86 4.02 12.34 4.35
C LEU A 86 3.22 13.21 5.31
N SER A 87 2.84 12.69 6.47
CA SER A 87 2.13 13.42 7.53
C SER A 87 2.90 14.67 7.96
N HIS A 88 4.19 14.52 8.24
CA HIS A 88 5.04 15.64 8.65
C HIS A 88 5.10 16.75 7.59
N ILE A 89 5.21 16.42 6.30
CA ILE A 89 5.19 17.41 5.21
C ILE A 89 3.82 18.05 5.06
N ALA A 90 2.75 17.24 5.11
CA ALA A 90 1.38 17.72 4.92
C ALA A 90 0.95 18.68 6.04
N LYS A 91 1.28 18.37 7.30
CA LYS A 91 0.97 19.20 8.48
C LYS A 91 1.65 20.57 8.45
N GLN A 92 2.76 20.73 7.74
CA GLN A 92 3.37 22.05 7.51
C GLN A 92 2.51 22.96 6.63
N LEU A 93 1.60 22.40 5.83
CA LEU A 93 0.67 23.15 4.96
C LEU A 93 -0.74 23.21 5.57
N TYR A 94 -1.18 22.10 6.11
CA TYR A 94 -2.53 21.84 6.61
C TYR A 94 -2.42 21.14 7.98
N PRO A 95 -2.23 21.90 9.08
CA PRO A 95 -1.97 21.31 10.40
C PRO A 95 -3.08 20.37 10.90
N ASN A 96 -4.33 20.61 10.48
CA ASN A 96 -5.50 19.85 10.92
C ASN A 96 -5.96 18.79 9.93
N ILE A 97 -5.20 18.54 8.84
CA ILE A 97 -5.59 17.55 7.83
C ILE A 97 -5.91 16.19 8.48
N LEU A 98 -7.02 15.61 8.09
CA LEU A 98 -7.49 14.34 8.66
C LEU A 98 -6.57 13.17 8.27
N HIS A 99 -6.28 12.31 9.25
CA HIS A 99 -5.60 11.03 9.05
C HIS A 99 -6.56 9.89 9.39
N LEU A 100 -6.62 8.88 8.55
CA LEU A 100 -7.32 7.63 8.85
C LEU A 100 -6.33 6.50 9.03
N PHE A 101 -6.29 5.91 10.21
CA PHE A 101 -5.48 4.75 10.56
C PHE A 101 -6.35 3.51 10.71
N ALA A 102 -6.10 2.46 9.91
CA ALA A 102 -6.78 1.18 10.07
C ALA A 102 -6.05 0.33 11.11
N ASN A 103 -6.65 0.15 12.28
CA ASN A 103 -6.18 -0.82 13.26
C ASN A 103 -6.69 -2.21 12.86
N THR A 104 -5.82 -3.00 12.25
CA THR A 104 -6.17 -4.34 11.75
C THR A 104 -6.08 -5.42 12.83
N THR A 105 -5.74 -5.05 14.05
CA THR A 105 -5.41 -5.97 15.17
C THR A 105 -4.18 -6.86 14.92
N ASN A 106 -3.38 -6.49 13.93
CA ASN A 106 -2.18 -7.22 13.52
C ASN A 106 -0.97 -6.29 13.30
N GLU A 107 -1.01 -5.11 13.91
CA GLU A 107 0.09 -4.15 13.97
C GLU A 107 1.07 -4.53 15.07
N TYR A 108 2.34 -4.18 14.87
CA TYR A 108 3.35 -4.27 15.93
C TYR A 108 3.02 -3.29 17.08
N PRO A 109 3.34 -3.68 18.35
CA PRO A 109 3.12 -2.80 19.50
C PRO A 109 3.74 -1.41 19.36
N GLU A 110 4.94 -1.33 18.76
CA GLU A 110 5.67 -0.07 18.51
C GLU A 110 4.90 0.84 17.54
N THR A 111 4.21 0.25 16.56
CA THR A 111 3.34 1.01 15.66
C THR A 111 2.17 1.62 16.42
N LEU A 112 1.51 0.85 17.27
CA LEU A 112 0.40 1.34 18.09
C LEU A 112 0.86 2.41 19.09
N LYS A 113 2.03 2.24 19.72
CA LYS A 113 2.63 3.28 20.58
C LYS A 113 2.91 4.55 19.82
N HIS A 114 3.41 4.45 18.60
CA HIS A 114 3.65 5.61 17.74
C HIS A 114 2.34 6.32 17.37
N ILE A 115 1.27 5.59 17.06
CA ILE A 115 -0.06 6.17 16.82
C ILE A 115 -0.57 6.91 18.05
N GLN A 116 -0.40 6.35 19.24
CA GLN A 116 -0.79 7.01 20.50
C GLN A 116 0.03 8.29 20.74
N TRP A 117 1.33 8.25 20.46
CA TRP A 117 2.18 9.44 20.55
C TRP A 117 1.73 10.52 19.54
N GLU A 118 1.44 10.14 18.30
CA GLU A 118 0.93 11.08 17.29
C GLU A 118 -0.38 11.77 17.72
N LEU A 119 -1.28 11.03 18.37
CA LEU A 119 -2.53 11.56 18.91
C LEU A 119 -2.30 12.49 20.10
N ASN A 120 -1.55 12.05 21.10
CA ASN A 120 -1.50 12.67 22.41
C ASN A 120 -0.47 13.80 22.50
N GLU A 121 0.72 13.58 21.92
CA GLU A 121 1.87 14.48 22.04
C GLU A 121 2.06 15.35 20.79
N ASN A 122 1.85 14.77 19.61
CA ASN A 122 2.00 15.47 18.34
C ASN A 122 0.70 16.10 17.84
N HIS A 123 -0.40 15.90 18.58
CA HIS A 123 -1.74 16.42 18.31
C HIS A 123 -2.20 16.23 16.86
N THR A 124 -1.81 15.12 16.25
CA THR A 124 -2.20 14.80 14.88
C THR A 124 -3.68 14.39 14.84
N ASN A 125 -4.44 14.99 13.94
CA ASN A 125 -5.86 14.68 13.76
C ASN A 125 -6.03 13.29 13.15
N ILE A 126 -6.11 12.25 13.99
CA ILE A 126 -6.21 10.84 13.55
C ILE A 126 -7.52 10.22 14.04
N ILE A 127 -8.25 9.60 13.12
CA ILE A 127 -9.34 8.68 13.45
C ILE A 127 -8.83 7.25 13.31
N ILE A 128 -8.92 6.47 14.39
CA ILE A 128 -8.63 5.04 14.38
C ILE A 128 -9.86 4.30 13.87
N VAL A 129 -9.70 3.55 12.78
CA VAL A 129 -10.76 2.80 12.12
C VAL A 129 -10.57 1.31 12.39
N TYR A 130 -11.57 0.69 12.97
CA TYR A 130 -11.60 -0.75 13.24
C TYR A 130 -12.34 -1.53 12.15
N PRO A 131 -11.91 -2.76 11.84
CA PRO A 131 -12.57 -3.62 10.87
C PRO A 131 -13.82 -4.25 11.48
N ILE A 132 -14.97 -3.62 11.28
CA ILE A 132 -16.26 -4.09 11.76
C ILE A 132 -17.05 -4.66 10.57
N ASP A 133 -17.74 -5.78 10.74
CA ASP A 133 -18.58 -6.37 9.71
C ASP A 133 -19.97 -5.72 9.62
N ALA A 134 -20.82 -6.26 8.75
CA ALA A 134 -22.18 -5.77 8.56
C ALA A 134 -23.09 -5.99 9.78
N LYS A 135 -22.70 -6.88 10.72
CA LYS A 135 -23.44 -7.17 11.95
C LYS A 135 -22.94 -6.36 13.13
N GLY A 136 -21.92 -5.50 12.94
CA GLY A 136 -21.28 -4.74 14.00
C GLY A 136 -20.19 -5.51 14.76
N GLU A 137 -19.85 -6.73 14.33
CA GLU A 137 -18.81 -7.52 14.97
C GLU A 137 -17.42 -7.14 14.48
N MET A 138 -16.45 -7.07 15.40
CA MET A 138 -15.07 -6.79 15.06
C MET A 138 -14.39 -7.99 14.41
N TRP A 139 -13.81 -7.76 13.23
CA TRP A 139 -12.89 -8.68 12.58
C TRP A 139 -11.48 -8.53 13.15
N ASN A 140 -10.77 -9.65 13.23
CA ASN A 140 -9.34 -9.68 13.52
C ASN A 140 -8.64 -10.60 12.53
N PHE A 141 -7.31 -10.65 12.58
CA PHE A 141 -6.53 -11.46 11.65
C PHE A 141 -6.91 -12.94 11.69
N LYS A 142 -7.10 -13.51 12.90
CA LYS A 142 -7.47 -14.92 13.07
C LYS A 142 -8.84 -15.22 12.41
N LYS A 143 -9.88 -14.44 12.71
CA LYS A 143 -11.21 -14.60 12.08
C LYS A 143 -11.13 -14.52 10.55
N VAL A 144 -10.32 -13.61 10.01
CA VAL A 144 -10.15 -13.48 8.55
C VAL A 144 -9.47 -14.71 7.96
N VAL A 145 -8.44 -15.24 8.62
CA VAL A 145 -7.75 -16.46 8.17
C VAL A 145 -8.69 -17.68 8.20
N GLU A 146 -9.41 -17.85 9.28
CA GLU A 146 -10.39 -18.95 9.44
C GLU A 146 -11.50 -18.91 8.38
N HIS A 147 -11.95 -17.71 8.05
CA HIS A 147 -13.08 -17.55 7.11
C HIS A 147 -12.67 -17.54 5.63
N TYR A 148 -11.52 -16.90 5.32
CA TYR A 148 -11.11 -16.68 3.91
C TYR A 148 -9.85 -17.41 3.51
N GLY A 149 -9.02 -17.83 4.47
CA GLY A 149 -7.69 -18.40 4.23
C GLY A 149 -6.55 -17.41 4.50
N TYR A 150 -5.34 -17.96 4.58
CA TYR A 150 -4.12 -17.26 4.98
C TYR A 150 -3.53 -16.41 3.82
N PRO A 151 -3.06 -15.18 4.09
CA PRO A 151 -2.38 -14.34 3.08
C PRO A 151 -0.96 -14.84 2.83
N MET A 152 -0.75 -15.68 1.80
CA MET A 152 0.52 -16.38 1.55
C MET A 152 1.11 -16.06 0.17
N PHE A 153 2.43 -16.15 0.03
CA PHE A 153 3.23 -15.93 -1.17
C PHE A 153 3.16 -14.50 -1.72
N SER A 154 2.16 -14.20 -2.53
CA SER A 154 1.87 -12.86 -3.03
C SER A 154 0.38 -12.65 -3.22
N LYS A 155 -0.07 -11.39 -3.27
CA LYS A 155 -1.49 -11.09 -3.51
C LYS A 155 -2.02 -11.71 -4.81
N ARG A 156 -1.19 -11.76 -5.87
CA ARG A 156 -1.58 -12.35 -7.16
C ARG A 156 -1.74 -13.86 -7.06
N VAL A 157 -0.80 -14.54 -6.41
CA VAL A 157 -0.88 -15.98 -6.16
C VAL A 157 -2.08 -16.32 -5.29
N SER A 158 -2.21 -15.63 -4.14
CA SER A 158 -3.34 -15.85 -3.22
C SER A 158 -4.69 -15.58 -3.87
N ASN A 159 -4.81 -14.54 -4.69
CA ASN A 159 -6.02 -14.25 -5.45
C ASN A 159 -6.33 -15.37 -6.46
N ALA A 160 -5.32 -15.85 -7.19
CA ALA A 160 -5.50 -16.92 -8.18
C ALA A 160 -5.98 -18.22 -7.51
N ILE A 161 -5.33 -18.64 -6.42
CA ILE A 161 -5.70 -19.84 -5.65
C ILE A 161 -7.12 -19.68 -5.07
N ARG A 162 -7.43 -18.56 -4.41
CA ARG A 162 -8.78 -18.30 -3.91
C ARG A 162 -9.83 -18.32 -5.01
N THR A 163 -9.53 -17.75 -6.20
CA THR A 163 -10.48 -17.78 -7.33
C THR A 163 -10.73 -19.20 -7.81
N TYR A 164 -9.73 -20.05 -7.84
CA TYR A 164 -9.89 -21.48 -8.10
C TYR A 164 -10.78 -22.16 -7.05
N GLN A 165 -10.48 -21.98 -5.76
CA GLN A 165 -11.17 -22.62 -4.65
C GLN A 165 -12.65 -22.23 -4.57
N HIS A 166 -12.99 -20.98 -4.92
CA HIS A 166 -14.38 -20.46 -4.87
C HIS A 166 -15.03 -20.34 -6.25
N ALA A 167 -14.51 -21.05 -7.25
CA ALA A 167 -15.10 -21.06 -8.59
C ALA A 167 -16.48 -21.71 -8.59
N LYS A 168 -17.49 -20.96 -9.05
CA LYS A 168 -18.88 -21.44 -9.09
C LYS A 168 -19.19 -22.33 -10.29
N THR A 169 -18.37 -22.30 -11.33
CA THR A 169 -18.57 -23.08 -12.55
C THR A 169 -17.32 -23.86 -12.90
N SER A 170 -17.47 -25.01 -13.56
CA SER A 170 -16.36 -25.82 -14.07
C SER A 170 -15.46 -25.02 -14.98
N LEU A 171 -16.01 -24.18 -15.85
CA LEU A 171 -15.23 -23.33 -16.75
C LEU A 171 -14.37 -22.31 -15.98
N THR A 172 -14.92 -21.64 -14.96
CA THR A 172 -14.15 -20.71 -14.11
C THR A 172 -13.05 -21.46 -13.37
N LYS A 173 -13.32 -22.67 -12.88
CA LYS A 173 -12.35 -23.52 -12.19
C LYS A 173 -11.21 -23.91 -13.12
N GLN A 174 -11.52 -24.38 -14.35
CA GLN A 174 -10.55 -24.73 -15.36
C GLN A 174 -9.68 -23.52 -15.77
N ASN A 175 -10.30 -22.39 -16.08
CA ASN A 175 -9.57 -21.17 -16.42
C ASN A 175 -8.62 -20.70 -15.30
N SER A 176 -9.01 -20.91 -14.03
CA SER A 176 -8.20 -20.55 -12.87
C SER A 176 -6.99 -21.48 -12.72
N ILE A 177 -7.14 -22.79 -12.94
CA ILE A 177 -6.03 -23.74 -12.89
C ILE A 177 -5.05 -23.50 -14.04
N ASP A 178 -5.54 -23.29 -15.25
CA ASP A 178 -4.72 -22.97 -16.43
C ASP A 178 -3.93 -21.66 -16.22
N TYR A 179 -4.54 -20.69 -15.57
CA TYR A 179 -3.87 -19.43 -15.20
C TYR A 179 -2.76 -19.67 -14.17
N ILE A 180 -3.00 -20.52 -13.16
CA ILE A 180 -2.01 -20.88 -12.13
C ILE A 180 -0.85 -21.65 -12.78
N GLU A 181 -1.14 -22.63 -13.63
CA GLU A 181 -0.13 -23.41 -14.33
C GLU A 181 0.80 -22.54 -15.19
N ARG A 182 0.22 -21.63 -15.96
CA ARG A 182 0.99 -20.74 -16.83
C ARG A 182 1.82 -19.69 -16.10
N ASN A 183 1.30 -19.14 -14.99
CA ASN A 183 1.90 -17.97 -14.34
C ASN A 183 2.53 -18.29 -12.98
N PHE A 184 2.10 -19.37 -12.31
CA PHE A 184 2.41 -19.67 -10.92
C PHE A 184 2.65 -21.17 -10.67
N LYS A 185 3.13 -21.92 -11.65
CA LYS A 185 3.31 -23.37 -11.60
C LYS A 185 3.92 -23.91 -10.30
N LYS A 186 4.94 -23.23 -9.76
CA LYS A 186 5.59 -23.63 -8.50
C LYS A 186 4.68 -23.60 -7.27
N TYR A 187 3.54 -22.91 -7.34
CA TYR A 187 2.58 -22.82 -6.25
C TYR A 187 1.35 -23.73 -6.44
N GLN A 188 1.29 -24.48 -7.54
CA GLN A 188 0.18 -25.38 -7.84
C GLN A 188 -0.02 -26.44 -6.75
N LYS A 189 1.07 -26.91 -6.12
CA LYS A 189 1.03 -27.87 -5.00
C LYS A 189 0.31 -27.36 -3.74
N TYR A 190 0.05 -26.04 -3.64
CA TYR A 190 -0.64 -25.43 -2.51
C TYR A 190 -2.10 -25.06 -2.81
N ILE A 191 -2.64 -25.49 -3.96
CA ILE A 191 -3.94 -25.06 -4.47
C ILE A 191 -5.11 -25.45 -3.55
N GLU A 192 -4.94 -26.53 -2.79
CA GLU A 192 -5.97 -27.03 -1.84
C GLU A 192 -5.79 -26.47 -0.42
N LEU A 193 -4.70 -25.73 -0.14
CA LEU A 193 -4.51 -25.10 1.17
C LEU A 193 -5.31 -23.81 1.25
N PRO A 194 -5.79 -23.42 2.46
CA PRO A 194 -6.61 -22.23 2.65
C PRO A 194 -5.79 -20.95 2.45
N ILE A 195 -5.70 -20.50 1.21
CA ILE A 195 -4.93 -19.31 0.80
C ILE A 195 -5.86 -18.24 0.26
N SER A 196 -5.69 -16.99 0.72
CA SER A 196 -6.51 -15.87 0.28
C SER A 196 -5.79 -14.53 0.33
N ASP A 197 -6.15 -13.63 -0.57
CA ASP A 197 -5.71 -12.22 -0.57
C ASP A 197 -6.66 -11.28 0.21
N LYS A 198 -7.75 -11.82 0.80
CA LYS A 198 -8.84 -11.05 1.41
C LYS A 198 -8.48 -10.29 2.67
N CYS A 199 -7.41 -10.70 3.37
CA CYS A 199 -6.98 -10.06 4.61
C CYS A 199 -6.86 -8.53 4.49
N CYS A 200 -6.11 -8.04 3.50
CA CYS A 200 -5.96 -6.60 3.30
C CYS A 200 -7.27 -5.88 2.95
N ASP A 201 -8.17 -6.55 2.23
CA ASP A 201 -9.45 -5.95 1.88
C ASP A 201 -10.33 -5.81 3.13
N LYS A 202 -10.45 -6.89 3.92
CA LYS A 202 -11.33 -6.95 5.10
C LYS A 202 -10.84 -6.11 6.27
N LEU A 203 -9.54 -6.14 6.55
CA LEU A 203 -8.99 -5.46 7.72
C LEU A 203 -8.54 -4.02 7.46
N LYS A 204 -8.27 -3.64 6.19
CA LYS A 204 -7.74 -2.32 5.85
C LYS A 204 -8.62 -1.53 4.89
N LYS A 205 -8.78 -2.03 3.66
CA LYS A 205 -9.35 -1.22 2.59
C LYS A 205 -10.85 -0.97 2.75
N GLU A 206 -11.64 -2.00 3.06
CA GLU A 206 -13.09 -1.87 3.25
C GLU A 206 -13.42 -0.94 4.43
N PRO A 207 -12.80 -1.12 5.64
CA PRO A 207 -13.03 -0.21 6.77
C PRO A 207 -12.68 1.25 6.46
N LEU A 208 -11.50 1.50 5.88
CA LEU A 208 -11.08 2.85 5.52
C LEU A 208 -12.00 3.49 4.49
N ARG A 209 -12.41 2.77 3.44
CA ARG A 209 -13.35 3.29 2.43
C ARG A 209 -14.72 3.60 3.02
N ARG A 210 -15.22 2.73 3.90
CA ARG A 210 -16.48 2.96 4.59
C ARG A 210 -16.41 4.23 5.43
N LYS A 211 -15.35 4.38 6.25
CA LYS A 211 -15.16 5.56 7.09
C LYS A 211 -14.94 6.84 6.27
N ALA A 212 -14.13 6.77 5.23
CA ALA A 212 -13.94 7.89 4.31
C ALA A 212 -15.27 8.34 3.67
N LYS A 213 -16.09 7.38 3.23
CA LYS A 213 -17.42 7.69 2.66
C LYS A 213 -18.36 8.30 3.71
N GLU A 214 -18.37 7.77 4.94
CA GLU A 214 -19.17 8.29 6.06
C GLU A 214 -18.82 9.74 6.36
N LEU A 215 -17.54 10.11 6.26
CA LEU A 215 -17.02 11.45 6.51
C LEU A 215 -17.07 12.38 5.27
N GLY A 216 -17.60 11.93 4.14
CA GLY A 216 -17.66 12.73 2.92
C GLY A 216 -16.31 12.98 2.26
N MET A 217 -15.30 12.14 2.53
CA MET A 217 -13.96 12.29 1.95
C MET A 217 -13.95 11.96 0.45
N GLU A 218 -13.36 12.83 -0.34
CA GLU A 218 -13.29 12.70 -1.80
C GLU A 218 -11.92 12.33 -2.33
N CYS A 219 -10.84 12.69 -1.62
CA CYS A 219 -9.46 12.43 -2.05
C CYS A 219 -8.62 11.79 -0.95
N VAL A 220 -7.97 10.67 -1.28
CA VAL A 220 -6.99 10.02 -0.41
C VAL A 220 -5.57 10.42 -0.76
N ILE A 221 -4.79 10.85 0.23
CA ILE A 221 -3.36 11.13 0.11
C ILE A 221 -2.57 9.94 0.66
N LEU A 222 -1.65 9.39 -0.14
CA LEU A 222 -0.99 8.11 0.10
C LEU A 222 0.53 8.27 0.13
N GLY A 223 1.18 7.82 1.21
CA GLY A 223 2.64 7.69 1.30
C GLY A 223 3.12 6.42 0.60
N ILE A 224 3.13 6.41 -0.72
CA ILE A 224 3.50 5.27 -1.56
C ILE A 224 4.70 5.65 -2.41
N LEU A 225 5.74 4.81 -2.41
CA LEU A 225 6.91 4.94 -3.29
C LEU A 225 6.74 4.04 -4.52
N ALA A 226 7.03 4.57 -5.71
CA ALA A 226 7.04 3.77 -6.94
C ALA A 226 8.18 2.73 -6.93
N SER A 227 9.28 3.01 -6.21
CA SER A 227 10.44 2.13 -6.06
C SER A 227 10.16 0.83 -5.28
N GLU A 228 9.09 0.77 -4.47
CA GLU A 228 8.82 -0.41 -3.64
C GLU A 228 8.42 -1.66 -4.42
N SER A 229 7.89 -1.52 -5.63
CA SER A 229 7.55 -2.67 -6.46
C SER A 229 7.31 -2.31 -7.92
N PHE A 230 7.57 -3.27 -8.81
CA PHE A 230 7.27 -3.16 -10.25
C PHE A 230 5.82 -2.71 -10.53
N GLN A 231 4.84 -3.20 -9.75
CA GLN A 231 3.42 -2.81 -9.94
C GLN A 231 3.17 -1.34 -9.61
N ARG A 232 3.85 -0.81 -8.58
CA ARG A 232 3.73 0.61 -8.20
C ARG A 232 4.42 1.51 -9.21
N GLU A 233 5.59 1.11 -9.69
CA GLU A 233 6.28 1.85 -10.77
C GLU A 233 5.45 1.85 -12.05
N LYS A 234 4.90 0.68 -12.45
CA LYS A 234 3.98 0.60 -13.59
C LYS A 234 2.78 1.54 -13.43
N ALA A 235 2.15 1.55 -12.26
CA ALA A 235 1.02 2.44 -11.98
C ALA A 235 1.44 3.92 -12.03
N TRP A 236 2.66 4.27 -11.59
CA TRP A 236 3.17 5.63 -11.73
C TRP A 236 3.41 6.02 -13.19
N LEU A 237 4.01 5.13 -13.96
CA LEU A 237 4.21 5.35 -15.41
C LEU A 237 2.89 5.57 -16.13
N GLU A 238 1.85 4.89 -15.70
CA GLU A 238 0.51 5.01 -16.28
C GLU A 238 -0.22 6.29 -15.83
N TYR A 239 -0.18 6.63 -14.54
CA TYR A 239 -1.11 7.61 -13.95
C TYR A 239 -0.43 8.79 -13.28
N GLY A 240 0.86 8.72 -12.97
CA GLY A 240 1.59 9.75 -12.25
C GLY A 240 1.26 9.81 -10.76
N CYS A 241 1.53 10.99 -10.17
CA CYS A 241 1.35 11.23 -8.73
C CYS A 241 -0.12 11.46 -8.37
N ASN A 242 -0.78 12.38 -9.07
CA ASN A 242 -2.17 12.75 -8.82
C ASN A 242 -3.10 12.10 -9.85
N VAL A 243 -4.09 11.35 -9.38
CA VAL A 243 -5.07 10.64 -10.20
C VAL A 243 -6.46 11.06 -9.77
N PHE A 244 -6.98 12.10 -10.41
CA PHE A 244 -8.28 12.68 -10.11
C PHE A 244 -9.28 12.36 -11.22
N TYR A 245 -10.55 12.11 -10.85
CA TYR A 245 -11.69 11.86 -11.74
C TYR A 245 -11.52 10.68 -12.73
N LYS A 246 -10.55 9.79 -12.48
CA LYS A 246 -10.29 8.66 -13.37
C LYS A 246 -10.81 7.33 -12.85
N PHE A 247 -10.80 7.16 -11.54
CA PHE A 247 -11.26 5.96 -10.84
C PHE A 247 -12.32 6.31 -9.81
N LYS A 248 -12.83 5.29 -9.14
CA LYS A 248 -13.77 5.47 -8.05
C LYS A 248 -13.21 6.32 -6.89
N ASP A 249 -11.91 6.18 -6.62
CA ASP A 249 -11.24 6.88 -5.53
C ASP A 249 -10.20 7.85 -6.13
N ASN A 250 -10.34 9.16 -5.86
CA ASN A 250 -9.31 10.14 -6.22
C ASN A 250 -8.08 9.94 -5.32
N GLN A 251 -6.90 9.94 -5.92
CA GLN A 251 -5.65 9.61 -5.22
C GLN A 251 -4.58 10.67 -5.48
N CYS A 252 -3.96 11.15 -4.41
CA CYS A 252 -2.72 11.92 -4.42
C CYS A 252 -1.60 11.05 -3.83
N LYS A 253 -0.52 10.83 -4.59
CA LYS A 253 0.65 10.02 -4.21
C LYS A 253 1.90 10.88 -4.26
N PRO A 254 2.03 11.85 -3.35
CA PRO A 254 3.03 12.92 -3.49
C PRO A 254 4.47 12.47 -3.21
N LEU A 255 4.67 11.30 -2.58
CA LEU A 255 5.98 10.67 -2.36
C LEU A 255 6.32 9.62 -3.43
N SER A 256 5.50 9.44 -4.47
CA SER A 256 5.65 8.29 -5.38
C SER A 256 6.94 8.30 -6.19
N PHE A 257 7.61 9.43 -6.35
CA PHE A 257 8.92 9.55 -7.02
C PHE A 257 10.12 9.53 -6.04
N TRP A 258 9.86 9.48 -4.72
CA TRP A 258 10.91 9.36 -3.71
C TRP A 258 11.50 7.95 -3.68
N THR A 259 12.72 7.85 -3.19
CA THR A 259 13.41 6.59 -2.87
C THR A 259 13.37 6.33 -1.36
N ASP A 260 13.75 5.14 -0.95
CA ASP A 260 13.90 4.79 0.46
C ASP A 260 15.00 5.63 1.15
N ASP A 261 16.06 5.96 0.42
CA ASP A 261 17.14 6.82 0.89
C ASP A 261 16.64 8.25 1.14
N ASP A 262 15.82 8.82 0.25
CA ASP A 262 15.21 10.13 0.46
C ASP A 262 14.35 10.17 1.74
N ILE A 263 13.59 9.12 2.01
CA ILE A 263 12.79 8.99 3.23
C ILE A 263 13.70 9.00 4.46
N ASN A 264 14.76 8.19 4.44
CA ASN A 264 15.69 8.09 5.56
C ASN A 264 16.48 9.41 5.77
N GLU A 265 16.90 10.06 4.69
CA GLU A 265 17.55 11.38 4.74
C GLU A 265 16.61 12.44 5.33
N TYR A 266 15.35 12.47 4.89
CA TYR A 266 14.34 13.38 5.42
C TYR A 266 14.12 13.18 6.93
N ILE A 267 13.94 11.92 7.36
CA ILE A 267 13.77 11.57 8.78
C ILE A 267 14.94 12.09 9.61
N LYS A 268 16.17 11.84 9.16
CA LYS A 268 17.37 12.30 9.83
C LYS A 268 17.49 13.82 9.87
N LYS A 269 17.26 14.49 8.73
CA LYS A 269 17.40 15.94 8.59
C LYS A 269 16.41 16.73 9.43
N TYR A 270 15.16 16.27 9.49
CA TYR A 270 14.08 16.95 10.20
C TYR A 270 13.74 16.31 11.55
N ASN A 271 14.57 15.37 12.01
CA ASN A 271 14.39 14.63 13.27
C ASN A 271 12.95 14.09 13.44
N VAL A 272 12.41 13.49 12.37
CA VAL A 272 11.04 12.97 12.37
C VAL A 272 10.98 11.70 13.22
N LYS A 273 10.13 11.71 14.24
CA LYS A 273 9.91 10.51 15.07
C LYS A 273 9.16 9.45 14.27
N ILE A 274 9.71 8.24 14.25
CA ILE A 274 9.12 7.05 13.62
C ILE A 274 9.01 5.93 14.65
N PRO A 275 8.21 4.87 14.41
CA PRO A 275 8.10 3.75 15.34
C PRO A 275 9.45 3.11 15.70
N ASP A 276 9.63 2.76 16.96
CA ASP A 276 10.83 2.09 17.47
C ASP A 276 11.09 0.73 16.79
N LEU A 277 10.11 0.17 16.11
CA LEU A 277 10.21 -1.03 15.29
C LEU A 277 11.41 -1.00 14.35
N TYR A 278 11.73 0.17 13.78
CA TYR A 278 12.87 0.33 12.85
C TYR A 278 14.22 0.19 13.55
N SER A 279 14.34 0.59 14.83
CA SER A 279 15.53 0.40 15.64
C SER A 279 15.78 -1.07 16.02
N MET A 280 14.75 -1.91 15.96
CA MET A 280 14.81 -3.37 16.16
C MET A 280 15.21 -4.12 14.87
N GLY A 281 15.67 -3.43 13.84
CA GLY A 281 16.14 -4.01 12.57
C GLY A 281 15.05 -4.35 11.56
N TYR A 282 13.81 -3.91 11.77
CA TYR A 282 12.77 -4.03 10.77
C TYR A 282 12.93 -2.95 9.68
N THR A 283 12.84 -3.34 8.45
CA THR A 283 12.92 -2.42 7.30
C THR A 283 11.55 -1.91 6.84
N ARG A 284 10.48 -2.55 7.30
CA ARG A 284 9.11 -2.24 6.89
C ARG A 284 8.15 -2.35 8.08
N ASN A 285 7.25 -1.40 8.20
CA ASN A 285 6.10 -1.49 9.08
C ASN A 285 4.96 -2.18 8.33
N GLY A 286 4.74 -3.47 8.63
CA GLY A 286 3.69 -4.30 8.05
C GLY A 286 2.83 -4.96 9.12
N CYS A 287 1.94 -5.85 8.70
CA CYS A 287 1.22 -6.70 9.64
C CYS A 287 2.14 -7.82 10.16
N MET A 288 2.18 -8.08 11.48
CA MET A 288 3.07 -9.05 12.12
C MET A 288 3.01 -10.45 11.49
N TYR A 289 1.80 -10.95 11.26
CA TYR A 289 1.56 -12.33 10.82
C TYR A 289 1.36 -12.47 9.30
N CYS A 290 1.73 -11.45 8.51
CA CYS A 290 1.53 -11.49 7.06
C CYS A 290 2.52 -12.44 6.37
N GLY A 291 2.02 -13.41 5.60
CA GLY A 291 2.82 -14.36 4.83
C GLY A 291 3.21 -13.87 3.43
N PHE A 292 2.80 -12.67 3.02
CA PHE A 292 3.20 -12.16 1.70
C PHE A 292 4.71 -11.89 1.64
N GLY A 293 5.38 -12.57 0.73
CA GLY A 293 6.82 -12.41 0.49
C GLY A 293 7.73 -13.24 1.41
N VAL A 294 7.23 -13.82 2.51
CA VAL A 294 8.08 -14.56 3.48
C VAL A 294 8.87 -15.69 2.84
N HIS A 295 8.30 -16.37 1.84
CA HIS A 295 8.95 -17.46 1.10
C HIS A 295 10.17 -17.02 0.25
N LEU A 296 10.41 -15.73 0.13
CA LEU A 296 11.55 -15.11 -0.55
C LEU A 296 12.64 -14.64 0.44
N GLU A 297 12.34 -14.68 1.72
CA GLU A 297 13.27 -14.32 2.78
C GLU A 297 14.15 -15.54 3.12
N PRO A 298 15.43 -15.34 3.49
CA PRO A 298 16.29 -16.43 3.94
C PRO A 298 15.63 -17.18 5.12
N PRO A 299 15.55 -18.51 5.08
CA PRO A 299 14.86 -19.30 6.13
C PRO A 299 15.37 -19.02 7.55
N GLU A 300 16.68 -18.79 7.69
CA GLU A 300 17.35 -18.53 8.98
C GLU A 300 17.15 -17.12 9.51
N LYS A 301 16.68 -16.17 8.66
CA LYS A 301 16.51 -14.74 9.01
C LYS A 301 15.18 -14.16 8.54
N ASN A 302 14.17 -15.00 8.33
CA ASN A 302 12.88 -14.51 7.91
C ASN A 302 12.17 -13.72 9.03
N ARG A 303 11.09 -13.02 8.64
CA ARG A 303 10.34 -12.15 9.58
C ARG A 303 9.77 -12.88 10.79
N TYR A 304 9.49 -14.18 10.71
CA TYR A 304 8.97 -14.95 11.84
C TYR A 304 10.08 -15.31 12.85
N LYS A 305 11.29 -15.59 12.36
CA LYS A 305 12.47 -15.73 13.24
C LYS A 305 12.74 -14.42 13.98
N ARG A 306 12.70 -13.29 13.27
CA ARG A 306 12.83 -11.97 13.88
C ARG A 306 11.70 -11.68 14.88
N LEU A 307 10.46 -12.07 14.56
CA LEU A 307 9.33 -11.94 15.47
C LEU A 307 9.58 -12.72 16.77
N HIS A 308 10.14 -13.94 16.68
CA HIS A 308 10.53 -14.73 17.83
C HIS A 308 11.55 -14.01 18.73
N GLU A 309 12.59 -13.44 18.12
CA GLU A 309 13.66 -12.73 18.82
C GLU A 309 13.19 -11.43 19.50
N THR A 310 12.30 -10.71 18.85
CA THR A 310 11.90 -9.34 19.28
C THR A 310 10.58 -9.29 20.03
N HIS A 311 9.65 -10.21 19.74
CA HIS A 311 8.27 -10.21 20.23
C HIS A 311 7.82 -11.65 20.60
N PRO A 312 8.43 -12.28 21.61
CA PRO A 312 8.18 -13.69 21.92
C PRO A 312 6.71 -14.00 22.21
N LEU A 313 5.97 -13.14 22.91
CA LEU A 313 4.56 -13.35 23.22
C LEU A 313 3.68 -13.35 21.93
N GLN A 314 3.98 -12.47 21.01
CA GLN A 314 3.28 -12.41 19.71
C GLN A 314 3.67 -13.61 18.83
N TYR A 315 4.92 -14.05 18.93
CA TYR A 315 5.37 -15.26 18.24
C TYR A 315 4.68 -16.52 18.79
N ASP A 316 4.55 -16.67 20.10
CA ASP A 316 3.82 -17.79 20.72
C ASP A 316 2.36 -17.85 20.28
N TYR A 317 1.71 -16.68 20.23
CA TYR A 317 0.36 -16.58 19.67
C TYR A 317 0.34 -16.99 18.19
N PHE A 318 1.32 -16.55 17.40
CA PHE A 318 1.44 -16.88 15.98
C PHE A 318 1.62 -18.39 15.77
N ILE A 319 2.52 -19.04 16.50
CA ILE A 319 2.78 -20.48 16.40
C ILE A 319 1.55 -21.27 16.80
N THR A 320 0.91 -20.92 17.91
CA THR A 320 -0.29 -21.60 18.40
C THR A 320 -1.43 -21.58 17.37
N ASN A 321 -1.62 -20.46 16.67
CA ASN A 321 -2.76 -20.30 15.79
C ASN A 321 -2.46 -20.61 14.31
N PHE A 322 -1.22 -20.44 13.86
CA PHE A 322 -0.87 -20.50 12.43
C PHE A 322 0.36 -21.38 12.13
N GLY A 323 1.09 -21.88 13.15
CA GLY A 323 2.29 -22.68 12.95
C GLY A 323 2.07 -23.91 12.07
N GLY A 324 0.95 -24.63 12.26
CA GLY A 324 0.58 -25.76 11.42
C GLY A 324 0.41 -25.40 9.93
N LEU A 325 -0.12 -24.20 9.62
CA LEU A 325 -0.19 -23.71 8.23
C LEU A 325 1.19 -23.37 7.68
N MET A 326 2.09 -22.81 8.48
CA MET A 326 3.45 -22.47 8.05
C MET A 326 4.22 -23.73 7.65
N ILE A 327 4.08 -24.81 8.43
CA ILE A 327 4.66 -26.13 8.08
C ILE A 327 4.12 -26.62 6.74
N GLN A 328 2.80 -26.56 6.51
CA GLN A 328 2.19 -26.97 5.24
C GLN A 328 2.65 -26.09 4.05
N PHE A 329 2.94 -24.82 4.29
CA PHE A 329 3.50 -23.91 3.28
C PHE A 329 5.00 -24.05 3.11
N ASN A 330 5.66 -24.93 3.88
CA ASN A 330 7.11 -25.11 3.90
C ASN A 330 7.85 -23.79 4.23
N ILE A 331 7.37 -23.08 5.24
CA ILE A 331 7.97 -21.86 5.76
C ILE A 331 8.66 -22.18 7.10
N ALA A 332 9.92 -21.81 7.22
CA ALA A 332 10.67 -21.92 8.48
C ALA A 332 10.08 -20.96 9.53
N ILE A 333 9.83 -21.47 10.74
CA ILE A 333 9.28 -20.76 11.90
C ILE A 333 10.14 -21.02 13.12
#